data_cf29a73822243803c1bc4f5063df6638
#
_entry.id   cf29a73822243803c1bc4f5063df6638
#
_cell.length_a   1.000
_cell.length_b   1.000
_cell.length_c   1.000
_cell.angle_alpha   90.00
_cell.angle_beta   90.00
_cell.angle_gamma   90.00
#
_symmetry.space_group_name_H-M   'P 1'
#
loop_
_entity.id
_entity.type
_entity.pdbx_description
1 polymer ?
#
loop_
_entity_poly.entity_id
_entity_poly.type
_entity_poly.pdbx_seq_one_letter_code
_entity_poly.pdbx_strand_id
1 'polypeptide(L)'
;MFVRTLLAMSLSCIFAGTAFAASTAEQPLNLTKITDTAVQDPIDPLATEAASSAKTTGESQITQQEQQDLNKASKTLQDLENAEDNSAAIGTASTSATPTTTAVKSTNTGAAKAAWTLDGINNAEWYEDIGKGQFPAYARAHVMLNNAHASPGAIDGSSGKNTLKAIASFQQMNGLKPTGTLTQETWDALLTKQGSKPAFVEYTITEADLKGPYAASIPHDYALQAKMKGLYYTRVTEMLSEKFHMDEDFLKKLNPKATFKKAGEKLVVANIRNEVPEDIHLIVAHKGAKQLYLFNSRNQMIGSFPATIGSSDTPSPTGTYKVTGVAPNPWYSYSPSNFVQGKNTKPLSLPPGPNGPVGNIWIGLSKKSFGIHGTPNPSAISKTASHGCIRLTNWDANDLGKKVKSGVTVKFLE
;
A
#
# COMPACT_ATOMS: atom_id res chain seq x y z
N MET A 1 26.68 58.68 41.55
CA MET A 1 28.10 59.05 41.42
C MET A 1 28.69 58.15 40.35
N PHE A 2 29.22 58.77 39.22
CA PHE A 2 29.90 58.21 38.06
C PHE A 2 29.16 57.22 37.16
N VAL A 3 28.54 57.55 36.08
CA VAL A 3 28.84 58.04 34.70
C VAL A 3 30.19 57.61 34.14
N ARG A 4 30.12 56.86 33.02
CA ARG A 4 30.95 56.86 31.80
C ARG A 4 30.40 55.84 30.81
N THR A 5 29.74 56.17 29.81
CA THR A 5 29.85 56.81 28.50
C THR A 5 31.04 56.36 27.62
N LEU A 6 30.68 55.98 26.37
CA LEU A 6 31.40 55.96 25.07
C LEU A 6 32.30 54.74 24.81
N LEU A 7 32.36 54.15 23.64
CA LEU A 7 32.47 54.73 22.29
C LEU A 7 32.12 53.70 21.23
N ALA A 8 31.42 54.12 20.22
CA ALA A 8 31.24 53.43 18.96
C ALA A 8 32.54 53.46 18.16
N MET A 9 32.89 52.36 17.47
CA MET A 9 33.73 52.39 16.30
C MET A 9 33.16 51.50 15.23
N SER A 10 32.66 52.14 14.19
CA SER A 10 32.36 51.60 12.88
C SER A 10 33.66 51.16 12.20
N LEU A 11 33.70 49.95 11.67
CA LEU A 11 34.67 49.55 10.70
C LEU A 11 33.93 48.93 9.51
N SER A 12 33.76 49.77 8.49
CA SER A 12 33.33 49.37 7.16
C SER A 12 34.45 48.57 6.52
N CYS A 13 34.25 47.28 6.24
CA CYS A 13 35.03 46.54 5.26
C CYS A 13 34.10 46.19 4.10
N ILE A 14 34.33 46.92 3.02
CA ILE A 14 33.81 46.61 1.69
C ILE A 14 34.56 45.37 1.21
N PHE A 15 33.88 44.25 1.09
CA PHE A 15 34.30 43.14 0.25
C PHE A 15 33.28 42.98 -0.87
N ALA A 16 33.73 43.37 -2.05
CA ALA A 16 33.11 42.97 -3.32
C ALA A 16 33.24 41.45 -3.46
N GLY A 17 32.20 40.72 -3.16
CA GLY A 17 32.06 39.29 -3.39
C GLY A 17 31.03 39.10 -4.49
N THR A 18 31.49 38.66 -5.63
CA THR A 18 30.71 38.25 -6.79
C THR A 18 29.56 37.30 -6.37
N ALA A 19 28.36 37.75 -6.62
CA ALA A 19 27.15 36.92 -6.50
C ALA A 19 27.23 35.80 -7.54
N PHE A 20 27.56 34.61 -7.09
CA PHE A 20 27.15 33.39 -7.78
C PHE A 20 25.68 33.18 -7.47
N ALA A 21 24.83 33.62 -8.37
CA ALA A 21 23.45 33.18 -8.42
C ALA A 21 23.45 31.69 -8.82
N ALA A 22 23.44 30.83 -7.84
CA ALA A 22 23.02 29.44 -8.02
C ALA A 22 21.48 29.43 -8.20
N SER A 23 21.07 29.76 -9.41
CA SER A 23 19.74 29.44 -9.89
C SER A 23 19.71 27.95 -10.26
N THR A 24 19.55 27.09 -9.29
CA THR A 24 19.00 25.78 -9.51
C THR A 24 17.54 25.85 -9.06
N ALA A 25 16.75 26.58 -9.82
CA ALA A 25 15.37 26.22 -9.97
C ALA A 25 15.40 24.87 -10.68
N GLU A 26 15.33 23.78 -9.92
CA GLU A 26 14.88 22.51 -10.45
C GLU A 26 13.50 22.78 -11.06
N GLN A 27 13.48 22.86 -12.37
CA GLN A 27 12.25 22.77 -13.14
C GLN A 27 11.63 21.42 -12.71
N PRO A 28 10.39 21.40 -12.20
CA PRO A 28 9.72 20.14 -11.99
C PRO A 28 9.71 19.44 -13.34
N LEU A 29 10.33 18.26 -13.41
CA LEU A 29 10.24 17.37 -14.56
C LEU A 29 8.76 17.26 -14.90
N ASN A 30 8.40 17.76 -16.07
CA ASN A 30 7.03 17.85 -16.56
C ASN A 30 6.55 16.46 -17.00
N LEU A 31 6.59 15.49 -16.07
CA LEU A 31 5.99 14.15 -16.17
C LEU A 31 4.49 14.19 -15.87
N THR A 32 3.89 15.33 -16.18
CA THR A 32 2.49 15.60 -15.85
C THR A 32 1.47 14.86 -16.69
N LYS A 33 1.92 14.14 -17.73
CA LYS A 33 1.01 13.35 -18.57
C LYS A 33 1.56 11.95 -18.69
N ILE A 34 0.88 11.00 -18.10
CA ILE A 34 0.92 9.63 -18.60
C ILE A 34 0.24 9.71 -19.97
N THR A 35 1.02 10.06 -20.97
CA THR A 35 0.51 10.15 -22.33
C THR A 35 0.38 8.73 -22.84
N ASP A 36 -0.81 8.30 -22.98
CA ASP A 36 -1.21 7.18 -23.82
C ASP A 36 -1.05 7.60 -25.30
N THR A 37 0.18 8.02 -25.67
CA THR A 37 0.49 8.41 -27.04
C THR A 37 0.59 7.23 -27.98
N ALA A 38 0.05 6.11 -27.57
CA ALA A 38 0.25 4.89 -28.32
C ALA A 38 -1.02 4.19 -28.75
N VAL A 39 -2.15 4.83 -28.74
CA VAL A 39 -3.37 4.28 -29.33
C VAL A 39 -3.93 5.29 -30.33
N GLN A 40 -3.22 5.49 -31.42
CA GLN A 40 -3.77 6.03 -32.65
C GLN A 40 -3.03 5.39 -33.83
N ASP A 41 -3.26 4.11 -34.08
CA ASP A 41 -3.26 3.63 -35.43
C ASP A 41 -4.65 3.00 -35.69
N PRO A 42 -5.36 3.41 -36.75
CA PRO A 42 -6.57 2.72 -37.17
C PRO A 42 -6.20 1.28 -37.48
N ILE A 43 -7.01 0.33 -37.04
CA ILE A 43 -6.85 -1.09 -37.30
C ILE A 43 -6.82 -1.27 -38.81
N ASP A 44 -5.65 -1.48 -39.37
CA ASP A 44 -5.49 -1.91 -40.75
C ASP A 44 -6.00 -3.39 -40.85
N PRO A 45 -6.96 -3.71 -41.74
CA PRO A 45 -7.47 -5.07 -41.88
C PRO A 45 -6.41 -6.11 -42.31
N LEU A 46 -5.21 -5.68 -42.71
CA LEU A 46 -4.08 -6.55 -43.03
C LEU A 46 -3.24 -6.98 -41.84
N ALA A 47 -3.54 -6.50 -40.62
CA ALA A 47 -2.78 -6.82 -39.42
C ALA A 47 -3.16 -8.14 -38.75
N THR A 48 -4.06 -8.92 -39.31
CA THR A 48 -4.48 -10.21 -38.75
C THR A 48 -3.38 -11.29 -38.78
N GLU A 49 -2.42 -11.17 -39.69
CA GLU A 49 -1.25 -12.10 -39.71
C GLU A 49 -0.10 -11.61 -38.81
N ALA A 50 0.02 -10.31 -38.59
CA ALA A 50 1.02 -9.75 -37.68
C ALA A 50 0.64 -9.89 -36.17
N ALA A 51 -0.64 -10.09 -35.84
CA ALA A 51 -1.11 -10.27 -34.48
C ALA A 51 -0.65 -11.59 -33.84
N SER A 52 -0.27 -12.57 -34.62
CA SER A 52 0.33 -13.84 -34.13
C SER A 52 1.78 -13.65 -33.64
N SER A 53 2.52 -12.70 -34.22
CA SER A 53 3.92 -12.40 -33.79
C SER A 53 4.01 -11.26 -32.80
N ALA A 54 2.98 -10.43 -32.68
CA ALA A 54 2.94 -9.27 -31.74
C ALA A 54 2.59 -9.65 -30.29
N LYS A 55 2.26 -10.91 -30.00
CA LYS A 55 2.04 -11.39 -28.63
C LYS A 55 3.29 -11.37 -27.74
N THR A 56 4.47 -11.13 -28.32
CA THR A 56 5.76 -11.19 -27.61
C THR A 56 6.43 -9.83 -27.40
N THR A 57 5.94 -8.72 -27.96
CA THR A 57 6.68 -7.45 -28.02
C THR A 57 6.61 -6.60 -26.74
N GLY A 58 5.96 -7.04 -25.69
CA GLY A 58 5.92 -6.32 -24.41
C GLY A 58 6.60 -7.06 -23.26
N GLU A 59 6.89 -8.35 -23.41
CA GLU A 59 7.56 -9.14 -22.40
C GLU A 59 9.08 -8.88 -22.46
N SER A 60 9.68 -8.51 -21.34
CA SER A 60 11.12 -8.29 -21.25
C SER A 60 11.84 -9.63 -21.26
N GLN A 61 12.89 -9.75 -22.09
CA GLN A 61 13.81 -10.89 -22.00
C GLN A 61 14.48 -10.87 -20.63
N ILE A 62 14.51 -12.01 -19.96
CA ILE A 62 15.12 -12.18 -18.64
C ILE A 62 16.45 -12.92 -18.76
N THR A 63 17.39 -12.56 -17.92
CA THR A 63 18.69 -13.22 -17.82
C THR A 63 18.56 -14.58 -17.11
N GLN A 64 19.58 -15.43 -17.24
CA GLN A 64 19.63 -16.70 -16.52
C GLN A 64 19.56 -16.50 -15.00
N GLN A 65 20.20 -15.45 -14.48
CA GLN A 65 20.15 -15.11 -13.06
C GLN A 65 18.73 -14.72 -12.62
N GLU A 66 18.06 -13.86 -13.37
CA GLU A 66 16.68 -13.48 -13.09
C GLU A 66 15.74 -14.69 -13.15
N GLN A 67 15.97 -15.66 -14.05
CA GLN A 67 15.19 -16.91 -14.08
C GLN A 67 15.42 -17.77 -12.83
N GLN A 68 16.65 -17.84 -12.33
CA GLN A 68 16.95 -18.53 -11.06
C GLN A 68 16.29 -17.85 -9.87
N ASP A 69 16.30 -16.51 -9.81
CA ASP A 69 15.67 -15.73 -8.76
C ASP A 69 14.15 -15.92 -8.78
N LEU A 70 13.54 -15.95 -9.98
CA LEU A 70 12.13 -16.25 -10.16
C LEU A 70 11.76 -17.66 -9.68
N ASN A 71 12.59 -18.66 -9.96
CA ASN A 71 12.35 -20.04 -9.53
C ASN A 71 12.42 -20.16 -8.00
N LYS A 72 13.37 -19.48 -7.37
CA LYS A 72 13.45 -19.43 -5.89
C LYS A 72 12.26 -18.72 -5.27
N ALA A 73 11.88 -17.56 -5.83
CA ALA A 73 10.71 -16.81 -5.37
C ALA A 73 9.43 -17.65 -5.52
N SER A 74 9.24 -18.34 -6.66
CA SER A 74 8.11 -19.22 -6.89
C SER A 74 8.01 -20.34 -5.86
N LYS A 75 9.14 -20.95 -5.48
CA LYS A 75 9.16 -21.96 -4.41
C LYS A 75 8.70 -21.37 -3.07
N THR A 76 9.22 -20.21 -2.71
CA THR A 76 8.81 -19.50 -1.49
C THR A 76 7.30 -19.22 -1.48
N LEU A 77 6.74 -18.81 -2.63
CA LEU A 77 5.33 -18.49 -2.76
C LEU A 77 4.44 -19.73 -2.74
N GLN A 78 4.92 -20.88 -3.24
CA GLN A 78 4.19 -22.13 -3.16
C GLN A 78 4.00 -22.61 -1.73
N ASP A 79 4.99 -22.35 -0.86
CA ASP A 79 4.86 -22.60 0.58
C ASP A 79 3.75 -21.73 1.21
N LEU A 80 3.59 -20.48 0.74
CA LEU A 80 2.51 -19.57 1.17
C LEU A 80 1.13 -20.01 0.66
N GLU A 81 1.01 -20.46 -0.59
CA GLU A 81 -0.25 -20.97 -1.16
C GLU A 81 -0.74 -22.21 -0.42
N ASN A 82 0.17 -23.16 -0.17
CA ASN A 82 -0.16 -24.37 0.60
C ASN A 82 -0.64 -24.04 2.02
N ALA A 83 -0.19 -22.93 2.60
CA ALA A 83 -0.62 -22.46 3.91
C ALA A 83 -2.04 -21.88 3.87
N GLU A 84 -2.41 -21.15 2.82
CA GLU A 84 -3.76 -20.59 2.65
C GLU A 84 -4.81 -21.70 2.51
N ASP A 85 -4.52 -22.74 1.72
CA ASP A 85 -5.41 -23.90 1.54
C ASP A 85 -5.62 -24.67 2.85
N ASN A 86 -4.55 -24.87 3.64
CA ASN A 86 -4.65 -25.53 4.93
C ASN A 86 -5.44 -24.71 5.96
N SER A 87 -5.32 -23.38 5.94
CA SER A 87 -6.09 -22.51 6.86
C SER A 87 -7.59 -22.48 6.52
N ALA A 88 -7.95 -22.64 5.25
CA ALA A 88 -9.34 -22.78 4.81
C ALA A 88 -9.93 -24.13 5.22
N ALA A 89 -9.15 -25.21 5.22
CA ALA A 89 -9.56 -26.55 5.62
C ALA A 89 -9.79 -26.70 7.13
N ILE A 90 -9.00 -26.01 7.96
CA ILE A 90 -9.15 -26.03 9.43
C ILE A 90 -10.49 -25.38 9.87
N GLY A 91 -11.05 -24.48 9.05
CA GLY A 91 -12.34 -23.84 9.31
C GLY A 91 -13.57 -24.73 9.15
N THR A 92 -13.44 -25.97 8.62
CA THR A 92 -14.55 -26.87 8.31
C THR A 92 -14.52 -28.21 9.07
N ALA A 93 -13.45 -28.54 9.80
CA ALA A 93 -13.32 -29.78 10.54
C ALA A 93 -13.32 -29.56 12.06
N SER A 94 -14.51 -29.35 12.63
CA SER A 94 -14.75 -29.49 14.07
C SER A 94 -15.88 -30.49 14.29
N THR A 95 -15.54 -31.79 14.27
CA THR A 95 -16.32 -32.80 14.99
C THR A 95 -15.39 -33.91 15.45
N SER A 96 -15.38 -34.07 16.79
CA SER A 96 -15.05 -35.24 17.58
C SER A 96 -13.68 -35.92 17.45
N ALA A 97 -12.77 -35.60 18.37
CA ALA A 97 -11.94 -36.62 19.02
C ALA A 97 -11.53 -36.09 20.41
N THR A 98 -11.95 -36.79 21.44
CA THR A 98 -11.53 -36.54 22.82
C THR A 98 -10.10 -37.03 23.00
N PRO A 99 -9.17 -36.22 23.48
CA PRO A 99 -7.99 -36.71 24.16
C PRO A 99 -8.05 -36.29 25.64
N THR A 100 -8.09 -37.28 26.48
CA THR A 100 -7.77 -37.14 27.91
C THR A 100 -6.31 -36.81 28.07
N THR A 101 -5.99 -35.58 28.40
CA THR A 101 -4.68 -35.21 28.97
C THR A 101 -4.84 -33.99 29.86
N THR A 102 -4.36 -34.10 31.06
CA THR A 102 -4.36 -33.14 32.15
C THR A 102 -3.81 -31.78 31.72
N ALA A 103 -4.71 -30.85 31.40
CA ALA A 103 -4.35 -29.48 31.09
C ALA A 103 -4.14 -28.70 32.40
N VAL A 104 -2.96 -28.16 32.58
CA VAL A 104 -2.72 -27.07 33.51
C VAL A 104 -3.56 -25.89 33.04
N LYS A 105 -4.60 -25.61 33.78
CA LYS A 105 -5.54 -24.51 33.53
C LYS A 105 -4.81 -23.20 33.78
N SER A 106 -4.25 -22.60 32.71
CA SER A 106 -3.86 -21.20 32.74
C SER A 106 -5.14 -20.37 32.78
N THR A 107 -5.45 -19.83 33.94
CA THR A 107 -6.57 -18.93 34.16
C THR A 107 -6.26 -17.54 33.57
N ASN A 108 -6.32 -17.41 32.26
CA ASN A 108 -6.19 -16.12 31.59
C ASN A 108 -7.57 -15.59 31.16
N THR A 109 -8.48 -15.46 32.13
CA THR A 109 -9.82 -14.90 31.95
C THR A 109 -9.82 -13.37 31.75
N GLY A 110 -8.66 -12.72 31.80
CA GLY A 110 -8.52 -11.26 31.62
C GLY A 110 -8.29 -10.80 30.17
N ALA A 111 -7.81 -11.68 29.28
CA ALA A 111 -7.42 -11.30 27.91
C ALA A 111 -8.62 -11.15 26.94
N ALA A 112 -9.77 -11.66 27.27
CA ALA A 112 -10.92 -11.77 26.38
C ALA A 112 -11.64 -10.44 26.06
N LYS A 113 -11.35 -9.34 26.75
CA LYS A 113 -12.06 -8.05 26.59
C LYS A 113 -11.14 -6.84 26.74
N ALA A 114 -10.06 -6.77 25.98
CA ALA A 114 -9.34 -5.51 25.86
C ALA A 114 -10.30 -4.43 25.34
N ALA A 115 -10.31 -3.27 25.98
CA ALA A 115 -11.17 -2.17 25.59
C ALA A 115 -10.65 -1.49 24.31
N TRP A 116 -11.55 -0.89 23.54
CA TRP A 116 -11.21 -0.03 22.38
C TRP A 116 -10.75 1.36 22.86
N THR A 117 -9.70 1.37 23.68
CA THR A 117 -9.01 2.55 24.19
C THR A 117 -7.53 2.46 23.85
N LEU A 118 -6.79 3.57 23.94
CA LEU A 118 -5.35 3.57 23.68
C LEU A 118 -4.61 2.52 24.50
N ASP A 119 -4.86 2.48 25.82
CA ASP A 119 -4.24 1.50 26.71
C ASP A 119 -4.73 0.07 26.41
N GLY A 120 -6.02 -0.10 26.21
CA GLY A 120 -6.62 -1.41 25.93
C GLY A 120 -6.09 -2.04 24.64
N ILE A 121 -5.94 -1.26 23.56
CA ILE A 121 -5.39 -1.73 22.30
C ILE A 121 -3.88 -2.04 22.41
N ASN A 122 -3.10 -1.18 23.06
CA ASN A 122 -1.66 -1.37 23.19
C ASN A 122 -1.29 -2.55 24.10
N ASN A 123 -2.16 -2.88 25.05
CA ASN A 123 -1.99 -4.01 25.97
C ASN A 123 -2.81 -5.24 25.57
N ALA A 124 -3.49 -5.20 24.41
CA ALA A 124 -4.21 -6.37 23.91
C ALA A 124 -3.24 -7.50 23.56
N GLU A 125 -3.49 -8.68 24.10
CA GLU A 125 -2.71 -9.89 23.85
C GLU A 125 -3.50 -10.86 22.97
N TRP A 126 -2.78 -11.62 22.17
CA TRP A 126 -3.36 -12.74 21.44
C TRP A 126 -3.65 -13.91 22.41
N TYR A 127 -4.66 -14.67 22.11
CA TYR A 127 -4.98 -15.92 22.80
C TYR A 127 -5.55 -16.93 21.79
N GLU A 128 -5.37 -18.22 22.07
CA GLU A 128 -5.55 -19.32 21.11
C GLU A 128 -6.93 -19.33 20.45
N ASP A 129 -7.99 -19.06 21.19
CA ASP A 129 -9.38 -19.12 20.70
C ASP A 129 -9.99 -17.74 20.41
N ILE A 130 -9.17 -16.77 19.96
CA ILE A 130 -9.67 -15.40 19.71
C ILE A 130 -10.84 -15.37 18.69
N GLY A 131 -10.88 -16.36 17.79
CA GLY A 131 -11.94 -16.48 16.79
C GLY A 131 -11.86 -15.47 15.64
N LYS A 132 -12.91 -15.45 14.80
CA LYS A 132 -13.06 -14.50 13.69
C LYS A 132 -13.82 -13.28 14.16
N GLY A 133 -13.46 -12.10 13.66
CA GLY A 133 -14.14 -10.85 13.99
C GLY A 133 -13.19 -9.69 14.14
N GLN A 134 -13.68 -8.64 14.77
CA GLN A 134 -12.92 -7.41 15.03
C GLN A 134 -12.56 -7.34 16.51
N PHE A 135 -11.26 -7.43 16.83
CA PHE A 135 -10.73 -7.45 18.19
C PHE A 135 -9.52 -6.51 18.34
N PRO A 136 -9.29 -5.93 19.54
CA PRO A 136 -8.11 -5.11 19.81
C PRO A 136 -6.77 -5.81 19.53
N ALA A 137 -6.68 -7.13 19.78
CA ALA A 137 -5.48 -7.90 19.45
C ALA A 137 -5.19 -7.95 17.96
N TYR A 138 -6.21 -8.08 17.10
CA TYR A 138 -6.03 -7.99 15.65
C TYR A 138 -5.67 -6.56 15.21
N ALA A 139 -6.22 -5.53 15.82
CA ALA A 139 -5.83 -4.16 15.53
C ALA A 139 -4.36 -3.91 15.86
N ARG A 140 -3.89 -4.40 17.02
CA ARG A 140 -2.46 -4.37 17.40
C ARG A 140 -1.61 -5.16 16.42
N ALA A 141 -2.03 -6.38 16.06
CA ALA A 141 -1.36 -7.20 15.06
C ALA A 141 -1.23 -6.49 13.69
N HIS A 142 -2.29 -5.83 13.23
CA HIS A 142 -2.28 -5.09 11.96
C HIS A 142 -1.20 -4.01 11.93
N VAL A 143 -1.05 -3.23 13.01
CA VAL A 143 0.01 -2.21 13.08
C VAL A 143 1.39 -2.87 13.10
N MET A 144 1.57 -3.94 13.86
CA MET A 144 2.83 -4.67 13.91
C MET A 144 3.19 -5.30 12.55
N LEU A 145 2.22 -5.90 11.85
CA LEU A 145 2.38 -6.45 10.51
C LEU A 145 2.74 -5.36 9.48
N ASN A 146 1.99 -4.24 9.49
CA ASN A 146 2.29 -3.09 8.63
C ASN A 146 3.73 -2.60 8.85
N ASN A 147 4.14 -2.46 10.10
CA ASN A 147 5.47 -1.99 10.47
C ASN A 147 6.59 -3.02 10.16
N ALA A 148 6.23 -4.29 10.03
CA ALA A 148 7.12 -5.37 9.59
C ALA A 148 7.09 -5.61 8.07
N HIS A 149 6.48 -4.70 7.30
CA HIS A 149 6.37 -4.72 5.83
C HIS A 149 5.51 -5.87 5.27
N ALA A 150 4.68 -6.48 6.11
CA ALA A 150 3.62 -7.40 5.71
C ALA A 150 2.28 -6.66 5.80
N SER A 151 1.98 -5.82 4.81
CA SER A 151 0.80 -4.94 4.86
C SER A 151 -0.50 -5.74 4.95
N PRO A 152 -1.37 -5.45 5.92
CA PRO A 152 -2.72 -5.99 5.98
C PRO A 152 -3.71 -5.20 5.09
N GLY A 153 -3.23 -4.19 4.33
CA GLY A 153 -4.08 -3.17 3.72
C GLY A 153 -4.56 -2.16 4.75
N ALA A 154 -5.83 -1.80 4.71
CA ALA A 154 -6.41 -0.90 5.70
C ALA A 154 -6.48 -1.56 7.10
N ILE A 155 -5.90 -0.89 8.09
CA ILE A 155 -5.92 -1.33 9.49
C ILE A 155 -7.35 -1.14 10.03
N ASP A 156 -8.04 -2.25 10.30
CA ASP A 156 -9.42 -2.29 10.78
C ASP A 156 -9.65 -3.19 12.00
N GLY A 157 -8.62 -3.91 12.43
CA GLY A 157 -8.69 -4.84 13.56
C GLY A 157 -9.49 -6.12 13.29
N SER A 158 -9.79 -6.44 12.04
CA SER A 158 -10.60 -7.59 11.65
C SER A 158 -9.75 -8.76 11.12
N SER A 159 -10.14 -9.98 11.47
CA SER A 159 -9.50 -11.22 10.98
C SER A 159 -9.96 -11.56 9.54
N GLY A 160 -9.74 -10.65 8.60
CA GLY A 160 -10.10 -10.85 7.19
C GLY A 160 -9.02 -11.59 6.38
N LYS A 161 -9.33 -11.91 5.11
CA LYS A 161 -8.38 -12.59 4.21
C LYS A 161 -7.04 -11.85 4.06
N ASN A 162 -7.06 -10.52 4.01
CA ASN A 162 -5.81 -9.74 3.92
C ASN A 162 -4.98 -9.86 5.20
N THR A 163 -5.62 -9.99 6.38
CA THR A 163 -4.95 -10.27 7.65
C THR A 163 -4.20 -11.61 7.60
N LEU A 164 -4.88 -12.68 7.14
CA LEU A 164 -4.27 -14.01 7.03
C LEU A 164 -3.08 -14.02 6.09
N LYS A 165 -3.19 -13.35 4.93
CA LYS A 165 -2.08 -13.20 3.97
C LYS A 165 -0.91 -12.40 4.54
N ALA A 166 -1.18 -11.33 5.27
CA ALA A 166 -0.15 -10.54 5.94
C ALA A 166 0.58 -11.37 7.02
N ILE A 167 -0.15 -12.16 7.81
CA ILE A 167 0.44 -13.07 8.80
C ILE A 167 1.33 -14.11 8.10
N ALA A 168 0.85 -14.77 7.04
CA ALA A 168 1.64 -15.75 6.30
C ALA A 168 2.93 -15.13 5.71
N SER A 169 2.84 -13.94 5.12
CA SER A 169 4.00 -13.21 4.62
C SER A 169 4.99 -12.84 5.72
N PHE A 170 4.49 -12.38 6.87
CA PHE A 170 5.35 -12.09 8.03
C PHE A 170 6.07 -13.34 8.53
N GLN A 171 5.33 -14.45 8.67
CA GLN A 171 5.89 -15.75 9.06
C GLN A 171 7.01 -16.16 8.09
N GLN A 172 6.75 -16.11 6.78
CA GLN A 172 7.74 -16.43 5.75
C GLN A 172 8.98 -15.55 5.83
N MET A 173 8.83 -14.23 6.00
CA MET A 173 9.96 -13.29 6.12
C MET A 173 10.80 -13.50 7.38
N ASN A 174 10.25 -14.16 8.41
CA ASN A 174 10.93 -14.42 9.68
C ASN A 174 11.29 -15.89 9.90
N GLY A 175 11.20 -16.74 8.86
CA GLY A 175 11.59 -18.15 8.95
C GLY A 175 10.63 -19.02 9.77
N LEU A 176 9.43 -18.53 10.04
CA LEU A 176 8.36 -19.28 10.68
C LEU A 176 7.57 -20.08 9.64
N LYS A 177 6.86 -21.12 10.08
CA LYS A 177 5.93 -21.84 9.19
C LYS A 177 4.80 -20.89 8.75
N PRO A 178 4.59 -20.65 7.46
CA PRO A 178 3.61 -19.70 6.96
C PRO A 178 2.18 -20.29 6.99
N THR A 179 1.58 -20.30 8.15
CA THR A 179 0.21 -20.84 8.36
C THR A 179 -0.89 -19.83 8.05
N GLY A 180 -0.57 -18.54 8.00
CA GLY A 180 -1.55 -17.47 7.86
C GLY A 180 -2.40 -17.23 9.11
N THR A 181 -2.16 -17.96 10.19
CA THR A 181 -2.86 -17.80 11.47
C THR A 181 -1.91 -17.30 12.54
N LEU A 182 -2.41 -16.48 13.47
CA LEU A 182 -1.64 -16.10 14.64
C LEU A 182 -1.42 -17.33 15.54
N THR A 183 -0.17 -17.54 15.91
CA THR A 183 0.26 -18.47 16.94
C THR A 183 1.01 -17.70 18.00
N GLN A 184 1.28 -18.29 19.16
CA GLN A 184 2.11 -17.65 20.19
C GLN A 184 3.48 -17.28 19.64
N GLU A 185 4.10 -18.16 18.87
CA GLU A 185 5.40 -17.91 18.23
C GLU A 185 5.35 -16.71 17.27
N THR A 186 4.30 -16.61 16.45
CA THR A 186 4.10 -15.48 15.54
C THR A 186 3.87 -14.18 16.32
N TRP A 187 3.08 -14.24 17.39
CA TRP A 187 2.81 -13.09 18.24
C TRP A 187 4.09 -12.56 18.91
N ASP A 188 4.90 -13.45 19.47
CA ASP A 188 6.17 -13.11 20.12
C ASP A 188 7.16 -12.51 19.10
N ALA A 189 7.20 -13.05 17.87
CA ALA A 189 8.01 -12.49 16.79
C ALA A 189 7.55 -11.10 16.37
N LEU A 190 6.24 -10.85 16.30
CA LEU A 190 5.68 -9.53 16.02
C LEU A 190 6.04 -8.53 17.13
N LEU A 191 5.89 -8.91 18.39
CA LEU A 191 6.29 -8.07 19.53
C LEU A 191 7.78 -7.73 19.48
N THR A 192 8.62 -8.72 19.19
CA THR A 192 10.07 -8.53 19.04
C THR A 192 10.41 -7.53 17.94
N LYS A 193 9.76 -7.64 16.77
CA LYS A 193 9.95 -6.69 15.64
C LYS A 193 9.43 -5.28 15.95
N GLN A 194 8.32 -5.17 16.67
CA GLN A 194 7.76 -3.88 17.10
C GLN A 194 8.66 -3.18 18.13
N GLY A 195 9.29 -3.95 19.01
CA GLY A 195 10.11 -3.44 20.11
C GLY A 195 9.26 -2.68 21.13
N SER A 196 9.87 -1.70 21.81
CA SER A 196 9.21 -0.91 22.86
C SER A 196 8.23 0.15 22.36
N LYS A 197 8.08 0.35 21.04
CA LYS A 197 7.19 1.36 20.48
C LYS A 197 5.74 0.87 20.55
N PRO A 198 4.79 1.69 21.09
CA PRO A 198 3.39 1.32 21.11
C PRO A 198 2.84 1.19 19.67
N ALA A 199 1.88 0.27 19.48
CA ALA A 199 1.22 0.09 18.19
C ALA A 199 0.26 1.24 17.86
N PHE A 200 -0.35 1.85 18.87
CA PHE A 200 -1.23 3.02 18.72
C PHE A 200 -0.72 4.17 19.57
N VAL A 201 -0.94 5.39 19.09
CA VAL A 201 -0.53 6.62 19.74
C VAL A 201 -1.64 7.66 19.70
N GLU A 202 -1.51 8.67 20.55
CA GLU A 202 -2.35 9.88 20.47
C GLU A 202 -1.81 10.81 19.37
N TYR A 203 -2.69 11.29 18.52
CA TYR A 203 -2.42 12.31 17.50
C TYR A 203 -3.29 13.52 17.75
N THR A 204 -2.74 14.71 17.63
CA THR A 204 -3.47 15.96 17.74
C THR A 204 -3.75 16.52 16.36
N ILE A 205 -5.03 16.73 16.01
CA ILE A 205 -5.44 17.34 14.74
C ILE A 205 -4.84 18.74 14.64
N THR A 206 -4.21 19.02 13.51
CA THR A 206 -3.57 20.31 13.23
C THR A 206 -4.46 21.21 12.37
N GLU A 207 -4.19 22.51 12.35
CA GLU A 207 -4.82 23.44 11.39
C GLU A 207 -4.58 23.03 9.93
N ALA A 208 -3.41 22.48 9.63
CA ALA A 208 -3.06 22.00 8.30
C ALA A 208 -3.94 20.81 7.87
N ASP A 209 -4.26 19.89 8.79
CA ASP A 209 -5.17 18.79 8.52
C ASP A 209 -6.58 19.28 8.14
N LEU A 210 -7.03 20.36 8.76
CA LEU A 210 -8.36 20.94 8.50
C LEU A 210 -8.41 21.78 7.23
N LYS A 211 -7.29 22.39 6.85
CA LYS A 211 -7.19 23.29 5.70
C LYS A 211 -7.34 22.57 4.36
N GLY A 212 -6.86 21.35 4.27
CA GLY A 212 -6.83 20.56 3.02
C GLY A 212 -5.75 20.99 2.03
N PRO A 213 -6.01 20.88 0.71
CA PRO A 213 -7.31 21.05 0.01
C PRO A 213 -8.27 19.85 0.13
N TYR A 214 -9.56 20.15 0.15
CA TYR A 214 -10.64 19.15 0.11
C TYR A 214 -11.58 19.44 -1.05
N ALA A 215 -12.10 18.39 -1.71
CA ALA A 215 -13.15 18.46 -2.68
C ALA A 215 -14.52 18.29 -2.00
N ALA A 216 -15.54 19.00 -2.46
CA ALA A 216 -16.89 18.82 -1.91
C ALA A 216 -17.43 17.40 -2.19
N SER A 217 -17.11 16.86 -3.36
CA SER A 217 -17.40 15.50 -3.79
C SER A 217 -16.54 15.13 -4.99
N ILE A 218 -16.40 13.84 -5.27
CA ILE A 218 -15.79 13.33 -6.51
C ILE A 218 -16.91 12.74 -7.37
N PRO A 219 -17.24 13.34 -8.51
CA PRO A 219 -18.26 12.80 -9.41
C PRO A 219 -17.79 11.47 -10.03
N HIS A 220 -18.74 10.58 -10.32
CA HIS A 220 -18.42 9.31 -11.02
C HIS A 220 -18.04 9.52 -12.49
N ASP A 221 -18.53 10.59 -13.13
CA ASP A 221 -18.25 10.90 -14.53
C ASP A 221 -16.86 11.52 -14.69
N TYR A 222 -16.01 10.88 -15.46
CA TYR A 222 -14.65 11.35 -15.75
C TYR A 222 -14.61 12.70 -16.46
N ALA A 223 -15.63 13.03 -17.27
CA ALA A 223 -15.71 14.35 -17.91
C ALA A 223 -15.94 15.47 -16.88
N LEU A 224 -16.60 15.17 -15.77
CA LEU A 224 -16.74 16.09 -14.64
C LEU A 224 -15.46 16.13 -13.79
N GLN A 225 -14.83 14.97 -13.54
CA GLN A 225 -13.55 14.91 -12.84
C GLN A 225 -12.46 15.71 -13.59
N ALA A 226 -12.42 15.64 -14.91
CA ALA A 226 -11.46 16.38 -15.74
C ALA A 226 -11.55 17.91 -15.61
N LYS A 227 -12.68 18.43 -15.10
CA LYS A 227 -12.89 19.87 -14.85
C LYS A 227 -12.52 20.31 -13.43
N MET A 228 -12.19 19.36 -12.54
CA MET A 228 -11.82 19.67 -11.17
C MET A 228 -10.40 20.22 -11.10
N LYS A 229 -10.09 20.97 -10.04
CA LYS A 229 -8.73 21.46 -9.76
C LYS A 229 -7.78 20.35 -9.29
N GLY A 230 -8.34 19.31 -8.66
CA GLY A 230 -7.65 18.14 -8.17
C GLY A 230 -8.65 17.14 -7.61
N LEU A 231 -8.30 15.86 -7.62
CA LEU A 231 -9.13 14.78 -7.07
C LEU A 231 -8.73 14.56 -5.60
N TYR A 232 -8.92 15.62 -4.81
CA TYR A 232 -8.53 15.70 -3.41
C TYR A 232 -9.40 14.81 -2.51
N TYR A 233 -8.96 14.60 -1.27
CA TYR A 233 -9.84 14.04 -0.23
C TYR A 233 -11.13 14.84 -0.11
N THR A 234 -12.21 14.20 0.29
CA THR A 234 -13.51 14.86 0.46
C THR A 234 -13.80 15.26 1.89
N ARG A 235 -13.01 14.73 2.85
CA ARG A 235 -13.21 14.95 4.29
C ARG A 235 -11.95 14.68 5.09
N VAL A 236 -11.87 15.26 6.28
CA VAL A 236 -10.73 15.12 7.19
C VAL A 236 -10.55 13.67 7.66
N THR A 237 -11.65 12.96 7.93
CA THR A 237 -11.60 11.55 8.36
C THR A 237 -11.00 10.63 7.29
N GLU A 238 -11.32 10.86 6.01
CA GLU A 238 -10.73 10.15 4.87
C GLU A 238 -9.23 10.40 4.80
N MET A 239 -8.81 11.66 4.85
CA MET A 239 -7.39 12.03 4.80
C MET A 239 -6.61 11.44 5.99
N LEU A 240 -7.15 11.53 7.20
CA LEU A 240 -6.50 11.00 8.40
C LEU A 240 -6.45 9.47 8.39
N SER A 241 -7.49 8.79 7.88
CA SER A 241 -7.47 7.34 7.78
C SER A 241 -6.35 6.86 6.86
N GLU A 242 -6.18 7.47 5.69
CA GLU A 242 -5.07 7.13 4.80
C GLU A 242 -3.71 7.51 5.38
N LYS A 243 -3.61 8.67 6.03
CA LYS A 243 -2.37 9.13 6.71
C LYS A 243 -1.85 8.11 7.72
N PHE A 244 -2.75 7.40 8.40
CA PHE A 244 -2.42 6.40 9.42
C PHE A 244 -2.69 4.96 8.98
N HIS A 245 -2.87 4.71 7.67
CA HIS A 245 -3.13 3.39 7.07
C HIS A 245 -4.36 2.67 7.65
N MET A 246 -5.32 3.42 8.17
CA MET A 246 -6.50 2.89 8.84
C MET A 246 -7.70 2.84 7.90
N ASP A 247 -8.62 1.94 8.17
CA ASP A 247 -9.99 2.03 7.65
C ASP A 247 -10.70 3.23 8.26
N GLU A 248 -11.45 4.00 7.47
CA GLU A 248 -12.06 5.24 7.94
C GLU A 248 -13.13 5.02 9.01
N ASP A 249 -13.94 3.95 8.86
CA ASP A 249 -14.96 3.63 9.85
C ASP A 249 -14.34 3.11 11.14
N PHE A 250 -13.22 2.39 11.03
CA PHE A 250 -12.45 1.98 12.20
C PHE A 250 -11.80 3.17 12.92
N LEU A 251 -11.25 4.14 12.19
CA LEU A 251 -10.74 5.39 12.80
C LEU A 251 -11.84 6.10 13.60
N LYS A 252 -13.04 6.24 13.03
CA LYS A 252 -14.20 6.85 13.72
C LYS A 252 -14.66 6.03 14.93
N LYS A 253 -14.72 4.70 14.78
CA LYS A 253 -15.07 3.77 15.86
C LYS A 253 -14.12 3.87 17.05
N LEU A 254 -12.81 4.00 16.77
CA LEU A 254 -11.79 4.14 17.80
C LEU A 254 -11.83 5.51 18.50
N ASN A 255 -12.41 6.51 17.84
CA ASN A 255 -12.50 7.89 18.31
C ASN A 255 -13.96 8.41 18.38
N PRO A 256 -14.86 7.76 19.16
CA PRO A 256 -16.29 8.03 19.09
C PRO A 256 -16.70 9.42 19.60
N LYS A 257 -15.82 10.12 20.33
CA LYS A 257 -16.07 11.47 20.85
C LYS A 257 -15.46 12.57 19.99
N ALA A 258 -14.64 12.21 18.98
CA ALA A 258 -14.00 13.18 18.10
C ALA A 258 -14.98 13.75 17.10
N THR A 259 -14.91 15.04 16.85
CA THR A 259 -15.69 15.72 15.82
C THR A 259 -14.97 15.77 14.47
N PHE A 260 -13.65 15.64 14.47
CA PHE A 260 -12.74 15.81 13.33
C PHE A 260 -12.84 17.19 12.66
N LYS A 261 -13.25 18.21 13.41
CA LYS A 261 -13.52 19.56 12.91
C LYS A 261 -12.71 20.67 13.59
N LYS A 262 -11.96 20.34 14.61
CA LYS A 262 -11.21 21.33 15.40
C LYS A 262 -9.76 20.93 15.53
N ALA A 263 -8.85 21.87 15.31
CA ALA A 263 -7.47 21.72 15.70
C ALA A 263 -7.36 21.56 17.23
N GLY A 264 -6.42 20.75 17.67
CA GLY A 264 -6.27 20.41 19.08
C GLY A 264 -7.09 19.19 19.54
N GLU A 265 -8.03 18.67 18.73
CA GLU A 265 -8.69 17.40 19.05
C GLU A 265 -7.66 16.26 19.06
N LYS A 266 -7.74 15.38 20.06
CA LYS A 266 -6.86 14.24 20.24
C LYS A 266 -7.53 12.98 19.74
N LEU A 267 -6.79 12.21 18.92
CA LEU A 267 -7.23 10.97 18.31
C LEU A 267 -6.31 9.83 18.69
N VAL A 268 -6.86 8.64 18.86
CA VAL A 268 -6.10 7.39 18.88
C VAL A 268 -5.90 6.93 17.43
N VAL A 269 -4.66 6.78 17.01
CA VAL A 269 -4.29 6.39 15.63
C VAL A 269 -3.20 5.32 15.63
N ALA A 270 -3.05 4.61 14.52
CA ALA A 270 -1.98 3.65 14.34
C ALA A 270 -0.60 4.35 14.29
N ASN A 271 0.38 3.77 14.99
CA ASN A 271 1.76 4.23 14.99
C ASN A 271 2.55 3.51 13.89
N ILE A 272 2.40 4.00 12.68
CA ILE A 272 2.91 3.35 11.47
C ILE A 272 4.34 3.75 11.11
N ARG A 273 5.03 2.88 10.37
CA ARG A 273 6.31 3.10 9.70
C ARG A 273 6.09 2.92 8.20
N ASN A 274 6.61 3.84 7.39
CA ASN A 274 6.26 3.98 5.97
C ASN A 274 7.47 3.77 5.05
N GLU A 275 8.37 2.83 5.37
CA GLU A 275 9.56 2.60 4.56
C GLU A 275 9.80 1.12 4.33
N VAL A 276 9.91 0.73 3.06
CA VAL A 276 10.45 -0.58 2.69
C VAL A 276 11.95 -0.60 3.07
N PRO A 277 12.44 -1.62 3.79
CA PRO A 277 13.75 -1.55 4.46
C PRO A 277 14.93 -1.63 3.51
N GLU A 278 14.78 -2.28 2.37
CA GLU A 278 15.86 -2.57 1.42
C GLU A 278 15.47 -2.22 -0.02
N ASP A 279 16.46 -2.18 -0.92
CA ASP A 279 16.24 -2.03 -2.34
C ASP A 279 15.53 -3.26 -2.90
N ILE A 280 14.53 -3.00 -3.75
CA ILE A 280 13.72 -4.03 -4.38
C ILE A 280 14.42 -4.47 -5.67
N HIS A 281 14.62 -5.78 -5.81
CA HIS A 281 15.22 -6.40 -6.99
C HIS A 281 14.18 -7.09 -7.87
N LEU A 282 13.18 -7.73 -7.26
CA LEU A 282 12.12 -8.46 -7.93
C LEU A 282 10.77 -8.16 -7.26
N ILE A 283 9.76 -7.96 -8.08
CA ILE A 283 8.36 -7.89 -7.66
C ILE A 283 7.63 -9.09 -8.27
N VAL A 284 6.88 -9.82 -7.46
CA VAL A 284 5.99 -10.88 -7.93
C VAL A 284 4.54 -10.46 -7.69
N ALA A 285 3.78 -10.32 -8.77
CA ALA A 285 2.35 -10.06 -8.76
C ALA A 285 1.59 -11.38 -8.89
N HIS A 286 1.07 -11.90 -7.79
CA HIS A 286 0.37 -13.17 -7.73
C HIS A 286 -1.13 -12.94 -7.83
N LYS A 287 -1.73 -13.31 -8.97
CA LYS A 287 -3.13 -13.05 -9.27
C LYS A 287 -4.07 -13.84 -8.36
N GLY A 288 -3.82 -15.15 -8.19
CA GLY A 288 -4.63 -16.03 -7.35
C GLY A 288 -4.64 -15.58 -5.89
N ALA A 289 -3.47 -15.32 -5.32
CA ALA A 289 -3.33 -14.82 -3.95
C ALA A 289 -3.81 -13.37 -3.80
N LYS A 290 -3.97 -12.60 -4.89
CA LYS A 290 -4.25 -11.16 -4.87
C LYS A 290 -3.25 -10.42 -3.98
N GLN A 291 -1.96 -10.66 -4.24
CA GLN A 291 -0.86 -10.20 -3.42
C GLN A 291 0.31 -9.76 -4.30
N LEU A 292 1.01 -8.75 -3.85
CA LEU A 292 2.29 -8.32 -4.39
C LEU A 292 3.39 -8.66 -3.38
N TYR A 293 4.42 -9.36 -3.83
CA TYR A 293 5.55 -9.76 -3.00
C TYR A 293 6.83 -9.08 -3.48
N LEU A 294 7.63 -8.60 -2.55
CA LEU A 294 8.87 -7.87 -2.81
C LEU A 294 10.08 -8.70 -2.38
N PHE A 295 11.08 -8.78 -3.23
CA PHE A 295 12.31 -9.51 -2.97
C PHE A 295 13.53 -8.60 -3.16
N ASN A 296 14.53 -8.76 -2.31
CA ASN A 296 15.83 -8.10 -2.43
C ASN A 296 16.76 -8.86 -3.40
N SER A 297 17.99 -8.35 -3.61
CA SER A 297 19.00 -8.98 -4.48
C SER A 297 19.51 -10.32 -3.98
N ARG A 298 19.29 -10.66 -2.69
CA ARG A 298 19.59 -11.98 -2.11
C ARG A 298 18.42 -12.95 -2.27
N ASN A 299 17.38 -12.55 -2.97
CA ASN A 299 16.14 -13.29 -3.18
C ASN A 299 15.40 -13.62 -1.86
N GLN A 300 15.53 -12.74 -0.88
CA GLN A 300 14.77 -12.81 0.36
C GLN A 300 13.52 -11.94 0.22
N MET A 301 12.38 -12.44 0.66
CA MET A 301 11.15 -11.64 0.73
C MET A 301 11.35 -10.55 1.78
N ILE A 302 11.13 -9.31 1.39
CA ILE A 302 11.31 -8.11 2.23
C ILE A 302 10.02 -7.33 2.45
N GLY A 303 8.95 -7.71 1.79
CA GLY A 303 7.65 -7.08 1.96
C GLY A 303 6.55 -7.75 1.14
N SER A 304 5.32 -7.48 1.53
CA SER A 304 4.13 -7.89 0.79
C SER A 304 3.00 -6.88 0.95
N PHE A 305 2.19 -6.74 -0.10
CA PHE A 305 1.03 -5.87 -0.13
C PHE A 305 -0.19 -6.60 -0.67
N PRO A 306 -1.37 -6.48 -0.05
CA PRO A 306 -2.60 -6.94 -0.66
C PRO A 306 -2.87 -6.12 -1.93
N ALA A 307 -3.28 -6.78 -3.00
CA ALA A 307 -3.42 -6.17 -4.30
C ALA A 307 -4.73 -6.57 -4.99
N THR A 308 -5.26 -5.69 -5.82
CA THR A 308 -6.27 -6.03 -6.81
C THR A 308 -5.58 -6.16 -8.17
N ILE A 309 -5.62 -7.34 -8.77
CA ILE A 309 -4.83 -7.68 -9.96
C ILE A 309 -5.76 -8.23 -11.04
N GLY A 310 -6.05 -7.41 -12.05
CA GLY A 310 -6.90 -7.80 -13.18
C GLY A 310 -8.34 -8.15 -12.81
N SER A 311 -9.06 -8.65 -13.79
CA SER A 311 -10.41 -9.21 -13.69
C SER A 311 -10.60 -10.29 -14.75
N SER A 312 -11.75 -11.00 -14.74
CA SER A 312 -12.14 -11.91 -15.82
C SER A 312 -12.25 -11.19 -17.16
N ASP A 313 -12.81 -9.98 -17.15
CA ASP A 313 -13.13 -9.21 -18.38
C ASP A 313 -11.93 -8.42 -18.90
N THR A 314 -11.05 -7.99 -18.01
CA THR A 314 -9.82 -7.27 -18.31
C THR A 314 -8.66 -7.89 -17.51
N PRO A 315 -8.13 -9.03 -17.95
CA PRO A 315 -7.09 -9.74 -17.22
C PRO A 315 -5.79 -8.95 -17.19
N SER A 316 -5.05 -9.08 -16.11
CA SER A 316 -3.67 -8.62 -16.05
C SER A 316 -2.81 -9.39 -17.02
N PRO A 317 -1.70 -8.81 -17.49
CA PRO A 317 -0.77 -9.51 -18.36
C PRO A 317 -0.20 -10.76 -17.67
N THR A 318 0.33 -11.67 -18.47
CA THR A 318 1.18 -12.79 -18.03
C THR A 318 2.62 -12.50 -18.37
N GLY A 319 3.57 -13.22 -17.79
CA GLY A 319 4.98 -13.08 -18.12
C GLY A 319 5.75 -12.11 -17.24
N THR A 320 6.83 -11.55 -17.77
CA THR A 320 7.80 -10.76 -17.04
C THR A 320 8.00 -9.39 -17.70
N TYR A 321 7.96 -8.34 -16.89
CA TYR A 321 8.11 -6.96 -17.33
C TYR A 321 9.14 -6.23 -16.47
N LYS A 322 9.49 -5.02 -16.87
CA LYS A 322 10.38 -4.13 -16.12
C LYS A 322 9.64 -2.88 -15.67
N VAL A 323 9.98 -2.36 -14.51
CA VAL A 323 9.58 -1.01 -14.11
C VAL A 323 10.26 -0.01 -15.05
N THR A 324 9.50 0.93 -15.58
CA THR A 324 10.01 1.98 -16.49
C THR A 324 10.24 3.30 -15.76
N GLY A 325 9.52 3.56 -14.68
CA GLY A 325 9.65 4.78 -13.88
C GLY A 325 8.53 4.92 -12.87
N VAL A 326 8.65 5.95 -12.04
CA VAL A 326 7.70 6.28 -10.98
C VAL A 326 7.25 7.73 -11.16
N ALA A 327 5.95 7.97 -11.23
CA ALA A 327 5.36 9.29 -11.31
C ALA A 327 4.49 9.56 -10.07
N PRO A 328 4.94 10.41 -9.12
CA PRO A 328 4.11 10.86 -8.02
C PRO A 328 3.07 11.88 -8.51
N ASN A 329 1.88 11.86 -7.91
CA ASN A 329 0.75 12.72 -8.26
C ASN A 329 0.47 12.81 -9.77
N PRO A 330 0.24 11.66 -10.44
CA PRO A 330 0.11 11.63 -11.89
C PRO A 330 -1.20 12.26 -12.35
N TRP A 331 -1.16 12.90 -13.51
CA TRP A 331 -2.37 13.13 -14.29
C TRP A 331 -2.82 11.80 -14.88
N TYR A 332 -4.12 11.52 -14.83
CA TYR A 332 -4.66 10.32 -15.44
C TYR A 332 -5.18 10.60 -16.85
N SER A 333 -4.59 9.94 -17.85
CA SER A 333 -5.05 10.01 -19.24
C SER A 333 -6.07 8.90 -19.49
N TYR A 334 -7.35 9.27 -19.51
CA TYR A 334 -8.43 8.36 -19.88
C TYR A 334 -8.48 8.20 -21.38
N SER A 335 -8.45 6.95 -21.87
CA SER A 335 -8.71 6.58 -23.24
C SER A 335 -9.95 5.68 -23.31
N PRO A 336 -10.98 6.04 -24.10
CA PRO A 336 -12.18 5.22 -24.25
C PRO A 336 -11.89 3.79 -24.74
N SER A 337 -10.83 3.60 -25.53
CA SER A 337 -10.43 2.30 -26.06
C SER A 337 -9.98 1.31 -24.99
N ASN A 338 -9.60 1.78 -23.80
CA ASN A 338 -9.15 0.94 -22.68
C ASN A 338 -10.33 0.45 -21.81
N PHE A 339 -11.57 0.79 -22.15
CA PHE A 339 -12.75 0.48 -21.35
C PHE A 339 -13.83 -0.22 -22.18
N VAL A 340 -14.33 -1.33 -21.68
CA VAL A 340 -15.44 -2.08 -22.31
C VAL A 340 -16.77 -1.33 -22.15
N GLN A 341 -16.88 -0.50 -21.10
CA GLN A 341 -18.10 0.26 -20.77
C GLN A 341 -17.74 1.68 -20.34
N GLY A 342 -18.40 2.66 -20.88
CA GLY A 342 -18.26 4.07 -20.48
C GLY A 342 -19.07 4.99 -21.35
N LYS A 343 -19.58 6.10 -20.77
CA LYS A 343 -20.33 7.14 -21.49
C LYS A 343 -19.40 8.12 -22.23
N ASN A 344 -18.13 8.19 -21.83
CA ASN A 344 -17.18 9.12 -22.39
C ASN A 344 -16.52 8.52 -23.63
N THR A 345 -16.77 9.11 -24.78
CA THR A 345 -16.27 8.66 -26.09
C THR A 345 -15.02 9.42 -26.55
N LYS A 346 -14.55 10.38 -25.75
CA LYS A 346 -13.37 11.21 -26.05
C LYS A 346 -12.28 10.99 -25.00
N PRO A 347 -10.99 11.07 -25.36
CA PRO A 347 -9.92 11.11 -24.40
C PRO A 347 -10.06 12.26 -23.41
N LEU A 348 -9.74 12.03 -22.16
CA LEU A 348 -9.82 13.00 -21.07
C LEU A 348 -8.52 13.00 -20.28
N SER A 349 -8.15 14.15 -19.73
CA SER A 349 -7.05 14.30 -18.79
C SER A 349 -7.60 14.68 -17.42
N LEU A 350 -7.48 13.81 -16.44
CA LEU A 350 -7.97 14.02 -15.10
C LEU A 350 -6.83 14.55 -14.21
N PRO A 351 -7.10 15.54 -13.34
CA PRO A 351 -6.10 16.08 -12.46
C PRO A 351 -5.67 15.08 -11.38
N PRO A 352 -4.48 15.25 -10.79
CA PRO A 352 -3.97 14.37 -9.74
C PRO A 352 -4.77 14.48 -8.44
N GLY A 353 -4.60 13.47 -7.60
CA GLY A 353 -5.11 13.45 -6.24
C GLY A 353 -5.38 12.04 -5.73
N PRO A 354 -5.48 11.85 -4.40
CA PRO A 354 -5.67 10.54 -3.77
C PRO A 354 -6.98 9.86 -4.21
N ASN A 355 -7.98 10.65 -4.59
CA ASN A 355 -9.26 10.18 -5.11
C ASN A 355 -9.30 10.07 -6.65
N GLY A 356 -8.14 10.15 -7.31
CA GLY A 356 -8.00 9.85 -8.73
C GLY A 356 -8.07 8.36 -9.04
N PRO A 357 -8.35 7.98 -10.30
CA PRO A 357 -8.44 6.57 -10.71
C PRO A 357 -7.18 5.74 -10.42
N VAL A 358 -6.02 6.38 -10.38
CA VAL A 358 -4.71 5.75 -10.09
C VAL A 358 -4.14 6.20 -8.74
N GLY A 359 -4.93 6.88 -7.90
CA GLY A 359 -4.46 7.43 -6.64
C GLY A 359 -3.38 8.49 -6.84
N ASN A 360 -2.43 8.55 -5.92
CA ASN A 360 -1.41 9.58 -5.88
C ASN A 360 -0.02 9.13 -6.37
N ILE A 361 0.07 7.94 -6.98
CA ILE A 361 1.32 7.44 -7.58
C ILE A 361 1.05 6.46 -8.72
N TRP A 362 1.91 6.50 -9.73
CA TRP A 362 1.94 5.55 -10.84
C TRP A 362 3.35 4.99 -11.01
N ILE A 363 3.47 3.68 -11.03
CA ILE A 363 4.71 2.94 -11.31
C ILE A 363 4.50 2.22 -12.65
N GLY A 364 5.09 2.75 -13.71
CA GLY A 364 4.92 2.25 -15.07
C GLY A 364 5.66 0.94 -15.31
N LEU A 365 5.07 0.07 -16.12
CA LEU A 365 5.70 -1.19 -16.57
C LEU A 365 6.09 -1.11 -18.04
N SER A 366 7.02 -1.96 -18.48
CA SER A 366 7.46 -2.05 -19.87
C SER A 366 6.35 -2.53 -20.83
N LYS A 367 5.28 -3.16 -20.31
CA LYS A 367 4.03 -3.33 -21.05
C LYS A 367 3.28 -2.01 -21.07
N LYS A 368 3.00 -1.53 -22.29
CA LYS A 368 2.28 -0.29 -22.54
C LYS A 368 0.93 -0.26 -21.81
N SER A 369 0.59 0.88 -21.22
CA SER A 369 -0.66 1.12 -20.48
C SER A 369 -0.83 0.28 -19.20
N PHE A 370 0.18 -0.46 -18.75
CA PHE A 370 0.13 -1.23 -17.52
C PHE A 370 1.05 -0.63 -16.46
N GLY A 371 0.59 -0.69 -15.22
CA GLY A 371 1.34 -0.17 -14.08
C GLY A 371 0.84 -0.68 -12.74
N ILE A 372 1.55 -0.26 -11.70
CA ILE A 372 1.18 -0.45 -10.29
C ILE A 372 0.81 0.93 -9.76
N HIS A 373 -0.32 1.05 -9.08
CA HIS A 373 -0.82 2.36 -8.67
C HIS A 373 -1.71 2.30 -7.42
N GLY A 374 -2.00 3.47 -6.83
CA GLY A 374 -2.91 3.62 -5.70
C GLY A 374 -4.39 3.51 -6.08
N THR A 375 -5.26 3.75 -5.10
CA THR A 375 -6.72 3.67 -5.26
C THR A 375 -7.44 4.70 -4.39
N PRO A 376 -8.57 5.27 -4.86
CA PRO A 376 -9.46 6.06 -4.02
C PRO A 376 -10.27 5.23 -3.00
N ASN A 377 -10.20 3.90 -3.07
CA ASN A 377 -10.95 3.02 -2.19
C ASN A 377 -10.05 1.94 -1.59
N PRO A 378 -9.26 2.28 -0.56
CA PRO A 378 -8.29 1.36 0.05
C PRO A 378 -8.94 0.14 0.71
N SER A 379 -10.12 0.28 1.31
CA SER A 379 -10.82 -0.83 1.97
C SER A 379 -11.36 -1.89 1.00
N ALA A 380 -11.37 -1.60 -0.31
CA ALA A 380 -11.78 -2.52 -1.37
C ALA A 380 -10.62 -3.35 -1.96
N ILE A 381 -9.39 -3.13 -1.54
CA ILE A 381 -8.21 -3.85 -2.04
C ILE A 381 -8.37 -5.36 -1.83
N SER A 382 -8.02 -6.15 -2.84
CA SER A 382 -8.21 -7.60 -2.94
C SER A 382 -9.67 -8.09 -2.99
N LYS A 383 -10.65 -7.19 -2.81
CA LYS A 383 -12.09 -7.53 -2.77
C LYS A 383 -12.82 -7.22 -4.08
N THR A 384 -12.20 -6.41 -4.94
CA THR A 384 -12.75 -5.98 -6.24
C THR A 384 -11.87 -6.43 -7.39
N ALA A 385 -12.27 -6.10 -8.62
CA ALA A 385 -11.53 -6.33 -9.85
C ALA A 385 -10.85 -5.04 -10.34
N SER A 386 -9.80 -5.17 -11.16
CA SER A 386 -9.16 -4.04 -11.85
C SER A 386 -9.24 -4.21 -13.37
N HIS A 387 -8.93 -3.16 -14.12
CA HIS A 387 -8.87 -3.18 -15.60
C HIS A 387 -7.48 -3.63 -16.12
N GLY A 388 -6.87 -4.60 -15.43
CA GLY A 388 -5.58 -5.19 -15.84
C GLY A 388 -4.37 -4.68 -15.06
N CYS A 389 -4.37 -3.45 -14.56
CA CYS A 389 -3.31 -2.90 -13.72
C CYS A 389 -3.29 -3.54 -12.32
N ILE A 390 -2.17 -3.37 -11.62
CA ILE A 390 -2.04 -3.75 -10.21
C ILE A 390 -2.44 -2.55 -9.34
N ARG A 391 -3.51 -2.71 -8.56
CA ARG A 391 -4.01 -1.69 -7.66
C ARG A 391 -3.62 -2.01 -6.22
N LEU A 392 -3.01 -1.06 -5.54
CA LEU A 392 -2.64 -1.09 -4.12
C LEU A 392 -3.40 0.00 -3.36
N THR A 393 -3.33 0.00 -2.03
CA THR A 393 -3.69 1.21 -1.27
C THR A 393 -2.75 2.36 -1.65
N ASN A 394 -3.17 3.61 -1.46
CA ASN A 394 -2.31 4.76 -1.77
C ASN A 394 -1.00 4.72 -0.98
N TRP A 395 -1.04 4.31 0.30
CA TRP A 395 0.17 4.23 1.14
C TRP A 395 1.11 3.10 0.74
N ASP A 396 0.59 1.90 0.42
CA ASP A 396 1.42 0.78 -0.03
C ASP A 396 2.08 1.10 -1.39
N ALA A 397 1.32 1.73 -2.29
CA ALA A 397 1.85 2.17 -3.58
C ALA A 397 2.93 3.26 -3.43
N ASN A 398 2.76 4.19 -2.49
CA ASN A 398 3.77 5.21 -2.16
C ASN A 398 5.03 4.59 -1.56
N ASP A 399 4.90 3.64 -0.64
CA ASP A 399 6.06 2.98 -0.03
C ASP A 399 6.83 2.16 -1.06
N LEU A 400 6.13 1.46 -1.96
CA LEU A 400 6.74 0.80 -3.11
C LEU A 400 7.46 1.81 -4.02
N GLY A 401 6.80 2.92 -4.37
CA GLY A 401 7.33 3.93 -5.28
C GLY A 401 8.57 4.66 -4.77
N LYS A 402 8.73 4.77 -3.45
CA LYS A 402 9.94 5.36 -2.83
C LYS A 402 11.19 4.49 -3.01
N LYS A 403 11.03 3.18 -3.19
CA LYS A 403 12.14 2.21 -3.21
C LYS A 403 12.34 1.54 -4.56
N VAL A 404 11.30 1.41 -5.37
CA VAL A 404 11.42 0.78 -6.67
C VAL A 404 12.15 1.68 -7.66
N LYS A 405 13.03 1.08 -8.46
CA LYS A 405 13.83 1.76 -9.47
C LYS A 405 13.46 1.25 -10.86
N SER A 406 13.70 2.08 -11.89
CA SER A 406 13.62 1.63 -13.27
C SER A 406 14.52 0.41 -13.50
N GLY A 407 14.04 -0.57 -14.25
CA GLY A 407 14.73 -1.83 -14.51
C GLY A 407 14.40 -2.96 -13.52
N VAL A 408 13.74 -2.70 -12.39
CA VAL A 408 13.27 -3.74 -11.47
C VAL A 408 12.34 -4.70 -12.22
N THR A 409 12.56 -5.99 -12.04
CA THR A 409 11.75 -7.06 -12.65
C THR A 409 10.40 -7.19 -11.96
N VAL A 410 9.33 -7.32 -12.77
CA VAL A 410 7.96 -7.60 -12.29
C VAL A 410 7.46 -8.86 -12.98
N LYS A 411 7.27 -9.94 -12.23
CA LYS A 411 6.73 -11.22 -12.70
C LYS A 411 5.27 -11.35 -12.30
N PHE A 412 4.42 -11.69 -13.28
CA PHE A 412 3.04 -12.07 -13.02
C PHE A 412 2.95 -13.60 -12.89
N LEU A 413 2.33 -14.06 -11.79
CA LEU A 413 1.93 -15.45 -11.56
C LEU A 413 0.39 -15.53 -11.53
N GLU A 414 -0.13 -16.72 -11.89
CA GLU A 414 -1.59 -17.00 -11.84
C GLU A 414 -2.09 -17.17 -10.39
#